data_e36fabfc71e7bd6bc8a349ebd96969e6
#
_entry.id   e36fabfc71e7bd6bc8a349ebd96969e6
#
_cell.length_a   1.000
_cell.length_b   1.000
_cell.length_c   1.000
_cell.angle_alpha   90.00
_cell.angle_beta   90.00
_cell.angle_gamma   90.00
#
_symmetry.space_group_name_H-M   'P 1'
#
loop_
_entity.id
_entity.type
_entity.pdbx_description
1 polymer ?
#
loop_
_entity_poly.entity_id
_entity_poly.type
_entity_poly.pdbx_seq_one_letter_code
_entity_poly.pdbx_strand_id
1 'polypeptide(L)'
;MTDQEYMLRAIQLAKKGEGWTNPNPMVGAVIVKDGRIIGEGYHKKCGELHAERNAIASLTESAEGATIYVTLEPCCHYGKTPPCTEAIIEQKIKKVVIGSRDPNPKVAGKGAQILRESGITVVQDFMREECDRLNPVFFHYITTKTPYVVMKYAMTLDGKIATKTGASKWITGEPA
;
A
#
# COMPACT_ATOMS: atom_id res chain seq x y z
N MET A 1 2.56 -12.91 17.19
CA MET A 1 3.02 -12.48 15.85
C MET A 1 4.12 -11.43 16.05
N THR A 2 5.09 -11.40 15.14
CA THR A 2 6.18 -10.41 15.12
C THR A 2 5.76 -9.15 14.33
N ASP A 3 6.52 -8.05 14.47
CA ASP A 3 6.30 -6.83 13.68
C ASP A 3 6.33 -7.11 12.16
N GLN A 4 7.20 -8.04 11.72
CA GLN A 4 7.27 -8.47 10.32
C GLN A 4 5.99 -9.18 9.86
N GLU A 5 5.44 -10.07 10.67
CA GLU A 5 4.19 -10.79 10.33
C GLU A 5 3.00 -9.83 10.22
N TYR A 6 2.92 -8.80 11.06
CA TYR A 6 1.89 -7.77 10.95
C TYR A 6 2.05 -6.94 9.67
N MET A 7 3.27 -6.55 9.31
CA MET A 7 3.51 -5.83 8.05
C MET A 7 3.23 -6.72 6.82
N LEU A 8 3.61 -8.01 6.84
CA LEU A 8 3.25 -8.95 5.78
C LEU A 8 1.72 -9.09 5.65
N ARG A 9 1.00 -9.08 6.78
CA ARG A 9 -0.46 -9.06 6.75
C ARG A 9 -1.01 -7.80 6.09
N ALA A 10 -0.47 -6.63 6.40
CA ALA A 10 -0.83 -5.37 5.74
C ALA A 10 -0.56 -5.42 4.22
N ILE A 11 0.57 -5.99 3.80
CA ILE A 11 0.90 -6.21 2.38
C ILE A 11 -0.12 -7.13 1.69
N GLN A 12 -0.52 -8.23 2.34
CA GLN A 12 -1.56 -9.14 1.81
C GLN A 12 -2.91 -8.43 1.64
N LEU A 13 -3.27 -7.57 2.59
CA LEU A 13 -4.48 -6.76 2.51
C LEU A 13 -4.41 -5.76 1.35
N ALA A 14 -3.28 -5.05 1.19
CA ALA A 14 -3.08 -4.10 0.10
C ALA A 14 -3.34 -4.72 -1.27
N LYS A 15 -2.86 -5.94 -1.52
CA LYS A 15 -3.05 -6.68 -2.78
C LYS A 15 -4.52 -6.93 -3.15
N LYS A 16 -5.44 -6.92 -2.18
CA LYS A 16 -6.88 -7.04 -2.47
C LYS A 16 -7.46 -5.84 -3.22
N GLY A 17 -6.75 -4.71 -3.23
CA GLY A 17 -7.11 -3.52 -4.00
C GLY A 17 -6.61 -3.52 -5.46
N GLU A 18 -5.92 -4.58 -5.88
CA GLU A 18 -5.37 -4.68 -7.23
C GLU A 18 -6.46 -4.52 -8.30
N GLY A 19 -6.18 -3.70 -9.32
CA GLY A 19 -7.13 -3.40 -10.40
C GLY A 19 -8.21 -2.34 -10.06
N TRP A 20 -8.40 -1.96 -8.79
CA TRP A 20 -9.49 -1.07 -8.37
C TRP A 20 -9.02 0.29 -7.85
N THR A 21 -7.79 0.38 -7.36
CA THR A 21 -7.30 1.60 -6.70
C THR A 21 -6.75 2.64 -7.65
N ASN A 22 -6.37 2.29 -8.88
CA ASN A 22 -5.75 3.21 -9.83
C ASN A 22 -6.58 4.50 -10.03
N PRO A 23 -5.97 5.70 -10.01
CA PRO A 23 -4.54 6.03 -9.95
C PRO A 23 -3.92 6.03 -8.54
N ASN A 24 -4.71 5.73 -7.51
CA ASN A 24 -4.20 5.65 -6.14
C ASN A 24 -3.35 4.38 -5.93
N PRO A 25 -2.37 4.39 -5.00
CA PRO A 25 -1.61 3.21 -4.66
C PRO A 25 -2.46 2.18 -3.89
N MET A 26 -2.08 0.92 -4.00
CA MET A 26 -2.56 -0.13 -3.12
C MET A 26 -1.94 0.06 -1.74
N VAL A 27 -2.78 0.16 -0.72
CA VAL A 27 -2.36 0.33 0.68
C VAL A 27 -3.13 -0.63 1.57
N GLY A 28 -2.45 -1.21 2.54
CA GLY A 28 -3.03 -2.03 3.59
C GLY A 28 -2.61 -1.53 4.97
N ALA A 29 -3.47 -1.73 5.95
CA ALA A 29 -3.23 -1.34 7.33
C ALA A 29 -3.72 -2.40 8.31
N VAL A 30 -2.97 -2.60 9.40
CA VAL A 30 -3.28 -3.54 10.49
C VAL A 30 -3.07 -2.82 11.81
N ILE A 31 -4.08 -2.85 12.69
CA ILE A 31 -4.02 -2.26 14.03
C ILE A 31 -3.89 -3.39 15.04
N VAL A 32 -2.86 -3.29 15.89
CA VAL A 32 -2.47 -4.32 16.87
C VAL A 32 -2.46 -3.75 18.27
N LYS A 33 -3.08 -4.46 19.20
CA LYS A 33 -3.07 -4.15 20.63
C LYS A 33 -2.81 -5.43 21.42
N ASP A 34 -1.89 -5.37 22.38
CA ASP A 34 -1.52 -6.50 23.24
C ASP A 34 -1.22 -7.80 22.46
N GLY A 35 -0.51 -7.66 21.33
CA GLY A 35 -0.13 -8.78 20.46
C GLY A 35 -1.26 -9.36 19.61
N ARG A 36 -2.47 -8.76 19.62
CA ARG A 36 -3.63 -9.20 18.84
C ARG A 36 -4.00 -8.17 17.79
N ILE A 37 -4.42 -8.62 16.62
CA ILE A 37 -4.99 -7.76 15.58
C ILE A 37 -6.40 -7.38 16.02
N ILE A 38 -6.67 -6.07 16.13
CA ILE A 38 -7.97 -5.52 16.54
C ILE A 38 -8.67 -4.76 15.41
N GLY A 39 -7.96 -4.49 14.30
CA GLY A 39 -8.54 -3.85 13.11
C GLY A 39 -7.67 -4.09 11.88
N GLU A 40 -8.31 -4.28 10.74
CA GLU A 40 -7.67 -4.51 9.45
C GLU A 40 -8.36 -3.73 8.34
N GLY A 41 -7.61 -3.18 7.41
CA GLY A 41 -8.17 -2.46 6.28
C GLY A 41 -7.24 -2.38 5.09
N TYR A 42 -7.80 -2.09 3.93
CA TYR A 42 -7.06 -1.80 2.72
C TYR A 42 -7.83 -0.76 1.89
N HIS A 43 -7.14 -0.06 1.02
CA HIS A 43 -7.78 0.84 0.06
C HIS A 43 -8.50 0.01 -1.00
N LYS A 44 -9.83 0.02 -0.94
CA LYS A 44 -10.66 -0.88 -1.77
C LYS A 44 -10.78 -0.39 -3.20
N LYS A 45 -11.01 0.92 -3.37
CA LYS A 45 -11.26 1.53 -4.68
C LYS A 45 -10.92 3.01 -4.65
N CYS A 46 -10.45 3.53 -5.79
CA CYS A 46 -10.19 4.96 -5.95
C CYS A 46 -11.41 5.80 -5.60
N GLY A 47 -11.21 6.78 -4.71
CA GLY A 47 -12.27 7.68 -4.22
C GLY A 47 -12.96 7.24 -2.94
N GLU A 48 -12.77 5.99 -2.50
CA GLU A 48 -13.27 5.47 -1.22
C GLU A 48 -12.26 5.71 -0.09
N LEU A 49 -12.58 5.21 1.12
CA LEU A 49 -11.74 5.34 2.30
C LEU A 49 -10.38 4.69 2.10
N HIS A 50 -9.36 5.31 2.68
CA HIS A 50 -8.00 4.78 2.71
C HIS A 50 -7.89 3.59 3.68
N ALA A 51 -6.78 2.85 3.58
CA ALA A 51 -6.54 1.63 4.35
C ALA A 51 -6.64 1.85 5.86
N GLU A 52 -6.05 2.94 6.37
CA GLU A 52 -6.03 3.28 7.77
C GLU A 52 -7.45 3.53 8.30
N ARG A 53 -8.26 4.27 7.56
CA ARG A 53 -9.66 4.53 7.92
C ARG A 53 -10.52 3.28 7.85
N ASN A 54 -10.27 2.40 6.87
CA ASN A 54 -10.93 1.10 6.81
C ASN A 54 -10.51 0.19 7.99
N ALA A 55 -9.23 0.22 8.40
CA ALA A 55 -8.76 -0.50 9.57
C ALA A 55 -9.40 0.03 10.85
N ILE A 56 -9.51 1.35 11.00
CA ILE A 56 -10.20 1.99 12.12
C ILE A 56 -11.70 1.62 12.13
N ALA A 57 -12.35 1.63 10.99
CA ALA A 57 -13.77 1.26 10.88
C ALA A 57 -14.04 -0.22 11.22
N SER A 58 -13.03 -1.07 11.16
CA SER A 58 -13.12 -2.50 11.50
C SER A 58 -12.72 -2.84 12.94
N LEU A 59 -12.43 -1.83 13.77
CA LEU A 59 -11.99 -2.05 15.15
C LEU A 59 -13.00 -2.87 15.95
N THR A 60 -12.49 -3.85 16.68
CA THR A 60 -13.26 -4.68 17.60
C THR A 60 -13.20 -4.18 19.06
N GLU A 61 -12.26 -3.28 19.35
CA GLU A 61 -12.07 -2.62 20.63
C GLU A 61 -11.36 -1.27 20.45
N SER A 62 -11.21 -0.48 21.51
CA SER A 62 -10.50 0.82 21.46
C SER A 62 -9.06 0.66 21.01
N ALA A 63 -8.64 1.46 20.01
CA ALA A 63 -7.27 1.50 19.51
C ALA A 63 -6.32 2.36 20.39
N GLU A 64 -6.79 2.91 21.50
CA GLU A 64 -5.94 3.70 22.40
C GLU A 64 -4.75 2.88 22.89
N GLY A 65 -3.54 3.41 22.68
CA GLY A 65 -2.29 2.74 23.00
C GLY A 65 -1.81 1.68 22.00
N ALA A 66 -2.59 1.39 20.95
CA ALA A 66 -2.27 0.39 19.92
C ALA A 66 -1.10 0.81 19.00
N THR A 67 -0.64 -0.14 18.20
CA THR A 67 0.30 0.06 17.09
C THR A 67 -0.44 -0.15 15.77
N ILE A 68 -0.27 0.75 14.81
CA ILE A 68 -0.71 0.55 13.42
C ILE A 68 0.48 0.28 12.51
N TYR A 69 0.36 -0.75 11.68
CA TYR A 69 1.27 -1.09 10.59
C TYR A 69 0.61 -0.68 9.29
N VAL A 70 1.26 0.14 8.48
CA VAL A 70 0.73 0.62 7.21
C VAL A 70 1.79 0.53 6.12
N THR A 71 1.42 0.03 4.94
CA THR A 71 2.37 -0.23 3.85
C THR A 71 2.89 1.02 3.16
N LEU A 72 2.22 2.17 3.31
CA LEU A 72 2.62 3.47 2.75
C LEU A 72 2.39 4.57 3.79
N GLU A 73 3.20 5.62 3.74
CA GLU A 73 3.09 6.78 4.64
C GLU A 73 1.67 7.36 4.66
N PRO A 74 1.04 7.53 5.85
CA PRO A 74 -0.31 8.09 5.98
C PRO A 74 -0.41 9.51 5.41
N CYS A 75 -1.46 9.76 4.64
CA CYS A 75 -1.70 11.08 4.06
C CYS A 75 -2.01 12.14 5.14
N CYS A 76 -1.55 13.37 4.88
CA CYS A 76 -1.69 14.52 5.79
C CYS A 76 -2.40 15.72 5.15
N HIS A 77 -3.05 15.52 4.01
CA HIS A 77 -3.76 16.58 3.30
C HIS A 77 -5.22 16.20 3.06
N TYR A 78 -6.08 17.20 3.00
CA TYR A 78 -7.46 17.02 2.61
C TYR A 78 -7.57 16.74 1.11
N GLY A 79 -8.17 15.63 0.77
CA GLY A 79 -8.50 15.24 -0.59
C GLY A 79 -10.00 14.96 -0.71
N LYS A 80 -10.37 13.83 -1.31
CA LYS A 80 -11.76 13.34 -1.29
C LYS A 80 -12.17 12.83 0.10
N THR A 81 -11.19 12.45 0.91
CA THR A 81 -11.35 12.01 2.30
C THR A 81 -10.48 12.87 3.22
N PRO A 82 -10.85 13.03 4.51
CA PRO A 82 -10.00 13.69 5.49
C PRO A 82 -8.68 12.94 5.69
N PRO A 83 -7.59 13.62 6.15
CA PRO A 83 -6.28 13.04 6.36
C PRO A 83 -6.30 11.78 7.24
N CYS A 84 -5.49 10.78 6.89
CA CYS A 84 -5.35 9.58 7.72
C CYS A 84 -4.59 9.85 9.01
N THR A 85 -3.66 10.83 9.01
CA THR A 85 -2.95 11.28 10.21
C THR A 85 -3.92 11.75 11.31
N GLU A 86 -4.95 12.50 10.95
CA GLU A 86 -5.98 12.95 11.91
C GLU A 86 -6.71 11.75 12.53
N ALA A 87 -7.15 10.79 11.72
CA ALA A 87 -7.83 9.61 12.23
C ALA A 87 -6.96 8.77 13.18
N ILE A 88 -5.66 8.66 12.88
CA ILE A 88 -4.70 7.95 13.74
C ILE A 88 -4.54 8.67 15.09
N ILE A 89 -4.46 10.00 15.10
CA ILE A 89 -4.34 10.82 16.31
C ILE A 89 -5.64 10.74 17.14
N GLU A 90 -6.80 10.89 16.51
CA GLU A 90 -8.12 10.80 17.17
C GLU A 90 -8.32 9.46 17.88
N GLN A 91 -7.81 8.36 17.29
CA GLN A 91 -7.87 7.03 17.90
C GLN A 91 -6.82 6.81 19.01
N LYS A 92 -5.99 7.81 19.32
CA LYS A 92 -4.93 7.76 20.33
C LYS A 92 -3.97 6.57 20.14
N ILE A 93 -3.68 6.24 18.88
CA ILE A 93 -2.70 5.21 18.55
C ILE A 93 -1.32 5.67 19.00
N LYS A 94 -0.58 4.80 19.68
CA LYS A 94 0.71 5.13 20.30
C LYS A 94 1.89 5.00 19.34
N LYS A 95 1.83 4.05 18.41
CA LYS A 95 2.95 3.75 17.50
C LYS A 95 2.43 3.55 16.08
N VAL A 96 3.14 4.11 15.11
CA VAL A 96 2.90 3.92 13.67
C VAL A 96 4.15 3.32 13.04
N VAL A 97 4.01 2.17 12.38
CA VAL A 97 5.06 1.50 11.63
C VAL A 97 4.75 1.63 10.14
N ILE A 98 5.57 2.39 9.42
CA ILE A 98 5.39 2.74 8.02
C ILE A 98 6.34 1.90 7.17
N GLY A 99 5.81 1.25 6.13
CA GLY A 99 6.57 0.53 5.12
C GLY A 99 7.31 1.49 4.19
N SER A 100 6.65 1.90 3.12
CA SER A 100 7.20 2.84 2.13
C SER A 100 6.96 4.29 2.53
N ARG A 101 7.89 5.18 2.16
CA ARG A 101 7.64 6.63 2.18
C ARG A 101 6.82 7.02 0.94
N ASP A 102 5.90 7.96 1.10
CA ASP A 102 5.19 8.48 -0.06
C ASP A 102 6.11 9.44 -0.85
N PRO A 103 6.38 9.19 -2.14
CA PRO A 103 7.21 10.05 -2.95
C PRO A 103 6.50 11.34 -3.38
N ASN A 104 5.21 11.47 -3.13
CA ASN A 104 4.42 12.65 -3.48
C ASN A 104 4.88 13.86 -2.64
N PRO A 105 5.36 14.97 -3.25
CA PRO A 105 5.80 16.17 -2.51
C PRO A 105 4.76 16.78 -1.56
N LYS A 106 3.49 16.47 -1.75
CA LYS A 106 2.41 16.89 -0.85
C LYS A 106 2.40 16.11 0.46
N VAL A 107 2.91 14.89 0.48
CA VAL A 107 2.96 13.98 1.63
C VAL A 107 4.39 13.83 2.16
N ALA A 108 5.29 13.39 1.34
CA ALA A 108 6.76 13.17 1.53
C ALA A 108 7.33 13.55 2.92
N GLY A 109 7.17 12.68 3.90
CA GLY A 109 7.67 12.88 5.28
C GLY A 109 6.79 13.75 6.18
N LYS A 110 5.83 14.50 5.64
CA LYS A 110 4.96 15.39 6.43
C LYS A 110 3.98 14.62 7.30
N GLY A 111 3.45 13.50 6.79
CA GLY A 111 2.58 12.63 7.57
C GLY A 111 3.29 12.08 8.79
N ALA A 112 4.48 11.56 8.61
CA ALA A 112 5.32 11.06 9.70
C ALA A 112 5.73 12.17 10.69
N GLN A 113 5.99 13.39 10.21
CA GLN A 113 6.32 14.53 11.06
C GLN A 113 5.14 14.93 11.94
N ILE A 114 3.94 15.12 11.36
CA ILE A 114 2.70 15.46 12.11
C ILE A 114 2.42 14.44 13.20
N LEU A 115 2.58 13.14 12.90
CA LEU A 115 2.37 12.08 13.88
C LEU A 115 3.38 12.19 15.05
N ARG A 116 4.67 12.46 14.77
CA ARG A 116 5.69 12.66 15.83
C ARG A 116 5.40 13.89 16.68
N GLU A 117 5.03 15.00 16.06
CA GLU A 117 4.66 16.25 16.75
C GLU A 117 3.43 16.07 17.65
N SER A 118 2.56 15.11 17.31
CA SER A 118 1.42 14.70 18.14
C SER A 118 1.77 13.67 19.22
N GLY A 119 3.06 13.39 19.46
CA GLY A 119 3.53 12.47 20.51
C GLY A 119 3.48 10.98 20.12
N ILE A 120 3.23 10.65 18.86
CA ILE A 120 3.17 9.27 18.37
C ILE A 120 4.56 8.78 17.97
N THR A 121 4.94 7.59 18.41
CA THR A 121 6.19 6.95 17.98
C THR A 121 6.07 6.50 16.52
N VAL A 122 6.96 6.97 15.64
CA VAL A 122 6.93 6.63 14.22
C VAL A 122 8.21 5.90 13.80
N VAL A 123 8.04 4.67 13.31
CA VAL A 123 9.08 3.86 12.64
C VAL A 123 8.86 3.95 11.14
N GLN A 124 9.88 4.29 10.37
CA GLN A 124 9.81 4.39 8.91
C GLN A 124 10.72 3.36 8.23
N ASP A 125 10.48 3.11 6.95
CA ASP A 125 11.25 2.21 6.10
C ASP A 125 11.24 0.74 6.59
N PHE A 126 10.22 0.35 7.31
CA PHE A 126 10.08 -1.02 7.82
C PHE A 126 9.60 -1.96 6.72
N MET A 127 10.43 -2.90 6.30
CA MET A 127 10.19 -3.77 5.14
C MET A 127 9.90 -2.95 3.86
N ARG A 128 10.70 -1.90 3.66
CA ARG A 128 10.47 -0.91 2.60
C ARG A 128 10.45 -1.53 1.22
N GLU A 129 11.39 -2.43 0.91
CA GLU A 129 11.47 -3.05 -0.42
C GLU A 129 10.21 -3.85 -0.77
N GLU A 130 9.69 -4.61 0.18
CA GLU A 130 8.46 -5.39 0.00
C GLU A 130 7.25 -4.49 -0.19
N CYS A 131 7.19 -3.37 0.53
CA CYS A 131 6.13 -2.38 0.40
C CYS A 131 6.24 -1.59 -0.92
N ASP A 132 7.45 -1.20 -1.34
CA ASP A 132 7.68 -0.52 -2.62
C ASP A 132 7.23 -1.38 -3.82
N ARG A 133 7.45 -2.71 -3.75
CA ARG A 133 7.02 -3.66 -4.79
C ARG A 133 5.51 -3.74 -5.00
N LEU A 134 4.71 -3.25 -4.06
CA LEU A 134 3.25 -3.18 -4.23
C LEU A 134 2.84 -2.19 -5.32
N ASN A 135 3.58 -1.09 -5.49
CA ASN A 135 3.12 0.06 -6.26
C ASN A 135 4.17 0.60 -7.26
N PRO A 136 4.81 -0.24 -8.10
CA PRO A 136 5.89 0.20 -8.98
C PRO A 136 5.43 1.27 -9.98
N VAL A 137 4.21 1.15 -10.52
CA VAL A 137 3.62 2.12 -11.45
C VAL A 137 3.39 3.46 -10.77
N PHE A 138 2.84 3.46 -9.55
CA PHE A 138 2.60 4.68 -8.77
C PHE A 138 3.91 5.39 -8.44
N PHE A 139 4.89 4.69 -7.90
CA PHE A 139 6.20 5.26 -7.57
C PHE A 139 6.90 5.82 -8.80
N HIS A 140 6.91 5.08 -9.91
CA HIS A 140 7.48 5.57 -11.16
C HIS A 140 6.81 6.86 -11.62
N TYR A 141 5.48 6.87 -11.75
CA TYR A 141 4.76 8.04 -12.26
C TYR A 141 4.89 9.27 -11.35
N ILE A 142 4.80 9.10 -10.04
CA ILE A 142 4.90 10.24 -9.11
C ILE A 142 6.28 10.88 -9.14
N THR A 143 7.34 10.09 -9.34
CA THR A 143 8.73 10.58 -9.36
C THR A 143 9.14 11.12 -10.72
N THR A 144 8.77 10.46 -11.82
CA THR A 144 9.28 10.78 -13.15
C THR A 144 8.30 11.58 -14.03
N LYS A 145 7.00 11.50 -13.75
CA LYS A 145 5.89 12.03 -14.57
C LYS A 145 5.85 11.42 -15.98
N THR A 146 6.47 10.27 -16.16
CA THR A 146 6.44 9.49 -17.41
C THR A 146 5.59 8.22 -17.24
N PRO A 147 5.02 7.67 -18.31
CA PRO A 147 4.29 6.40 -18.23
C PRO A 147 5.23 5.25 -17.84
N TYR A 148 4.73 4.33 -17.03
CA TYR A 148 5.39 3.05 -16.76
C TYR A 148 5.05 2.08 -17.88
N VAL A 149 6.03 1.73 -18.71
CA VAL A 149 5.84 0.89 -19.89
C VAL A 149 6.05 -0.57 -19.54
N VAL A 150 5.05 -1.40 -19.80
CA VAL A 150 5.13 -2.87 -19.68
C VAL A 150 4.92 -3.49 -21.04
N MET A 151 5.93 -4.22 -21.52
CA MET A 151 5.82 -4.99 -22.75
C MET A 151 5.56 -6.46 -22.40
N LYS A 152 4.38 -6.97 -22.82
CA LYS A 152 4.05 -8.39 -22.74
C LYS A 152 4.12 -9.00 -24.14
N TYR A 153 4.86 -10.10 -24.26
CA TYR A 153 4.96 -10.85 -25.51
C TYR A 153 4.93 -12.35 -25.21
N ALA A 154 4.42 -13.12 -26.19
CA ALA A 154 4.56 -14.58 -26.21
C ALA A 154 5.58 -14.95 -27.28
N MET A 155 6.49 -15.84 -26.96
CA MET A 155 7.52 -16.31 -27.88
C MET A 155 7.85 -17.78 -27.64
N THR A 156 8.41 -18.44 -28.66
CA THR A 156 8.97 -19.78 -28.54
C THR A 156 10.28 -19.76 -27.74
N LEU A 157 10.78 -20.94 -27.33
CA LEU A 157 12.05 -21.06 -26.58
C LEU A 157 13.25 -20.46 -27.31
N ASP A 158 13.23 -20.45 -28.65
CA ASP A 158 14.23 -19.85 -29.51
C ASP A 158 13.98 -18.38 -29.83
N GLY A 159 13.04 -17.73 -29.10
CA GLY A 159 12.80 -16.29 -29.15
C GLY A 159 12.00 -15.81 -30.38
N LYS A 160 11.24 -16.67 -31.03
CA LYS A 160 10.41 -16.30 -32.18
C LYS A 160 8.98 -15.98 -31.76
N ILE A 161 8.42 -14.90 -32.29
CA ILE A 161 7.03 -14.48 -32.05
C ILE A 161 6.04 -15.02 -33.10
N ALA A 162 6.57 -15.51 -34.21
CA ALA A 162 5.80 -16.10 -35.33
C ALA A 162 6.69 -16.96 -36.20
N THR A 163 6.08 -17.79 -37.03
CA THR A 163 6.77 -18.51 -38.14
C THR A 163 7.20 -17.54 -39.24
N LYS A 164 8.03 -18.01 -40.18
CA LYS A 164 8.44 -17.26 -41.40
C LYS A 164 7.24 -16.79 -42.25
N THR A 165 6.13 -17.49 -42.17
CA THR A 165 4.87 -17.15 -42.88
C THR A 165 3.93 -16.25 -42.06
N GLY A 166 4.33 -15.81 -40.88
CA GLY A 166 3.52 -14.94 -40.01
C GLY A 166 2.51 -15.68 -39.11
N ALA A 167 2.45 -17.01 -39.18
CA ALA A 167 1.59 -17.77 -38.26
C ALA A 167 2.11 -17.73 -36.83
N SER A 168 1.30 -17.27 -35.85
CA SER A 168 1.65 -17.13 -34.43
C SER A 168 0.79 -17.97 -33.49
N LYS A 169 -0.05 -18.83 -33.99
CA LYS A 169 -0.85 -19.81 -33.24
C LYS A 169 -0.05 -21.10 -33.13
N TRP A 170 -0.01 -21.77 -32.10
CA TRP A 170 -0.26 -21.64 -30.65
C TRP A 170 1.10 -21.66 -29.97
N ILE A 171 1.59 -20.54 -29.53
CA ILE A 171 2.89 -20.44 -28.86
C ILE A 171 2.77 -20.96 -27.41
N THR A 172 1.62 -20.73 -26.78
CA THR A 172 1.28 -21.20 -25.44
C THR A 172 0.10 -22.16 -25.50
N GLY A 173 0.03 -23.12 -24.57
CA GLY A 173 -1.07 -24.06 -24.47
C GLY A 173 -2.36 -23.46 -23.89
N GLU A 174 -3.42 -24.27 -23.85
CA GLU A 174 -4.75 -23.90 -23.36
C GLU A 174 -4.78 -23.32 -21.93
N PRO A 175 -3.88 -23.70 -20.98
CA PRO A 175 -3.86 -23.13 -19.61
C PRO A 175 -3.16 -21.77 -19.48
N ALA A 176 -2.65 -21.16 -20.54
CA ALA A 176 -1.79 -19.96 -20.48
C ALA A 176 -2.53 -18.65 -20.80
#